data_1bd6916539530e759d3c7c6c0bb87b69
#
_entry.id   1bd6916539530e759d3c7c6c0bb87b69
#
_cell.length_a   1.000
_cell.length_b   1.000
_cell.length_c   1.000
_cell.angle_alpha   90.00
_cell.angle_beta   90.00
_cell.angle_gamma   90.00
#
_symmetry.space_group_name_H-M   'P 1'
#
loop_
_entity.id
_entity.type
_entity.pdbx_description
1 polymer ?
#
loop_
_entity_poly.entity_id
_entity_poly.type
_entity_poly.pdbx_seq_one_letter_code
_entity_poly.pdbx_strand_id
1 'polypeptide(L)'
;MGAAGFVACGKHGIIVGMILHLHLVRHGQTTFNRYNRLQGWCNAPLTEAGLADADKAAEKLKYVRFAAAYCSDTSRAQITAKRILDVNEEVGNARPVLVSDMHFREQCYGYFEGQDMSLAWTAAGGPHGAKDYNDIVAKYGLAATRDFLKEADPFHDAESDAEYWVRVHGAFSLIASNPDLKDGDDVLQISHGNTLLSLMHRFAPEGYDLSERPANGRSEEHT
;
A
#
# COMPACT_ATOMS: atom_id res chain seq x y z
N MET A 1 3.15 18.08 12.42
CA MET A 1 3.99 17.99 11.20
C MET A 1 5.29 17.34 11.62
N GLY A 2 5.44 16.06 11.34
CA GLY A 2 6.64 15.30 11.66
C GLY A 2 7.16 14.66 10.39
N ALA A 3 8.35 15.05 9.93
CA ALA A 3 9.00 14.48 8.76
C ALA A 3 9.62 13.11 9.14
N ALA A 4 9.19 12.04 8.50
CA ALA A 4 9.85 10.74 8.59
C ALA A 4 10.91 10.65 7.49
N GLY A 5 12.15 11.00 7.81
CA GLY A 5 13.28 10.83 6.89
C GLY A 5 13.68 9.37 6.77
N PHE A 6 13.61 8.81 5.55
CA PHE A 6 14.15 7.49 5.25
C PHE A 6 15.68 7.58 5.05
N VAL A 7 16.46 6.94 5.93
CA VAL A 7 17.90 6.76 5.74
C VAL A 7 18.12 5.40 5.08
N ALA A 8 18.45 5.40 3.79
CA ALA A 8 18.93 4.20 3.10
C ALA A 8 20.40 3.97 3.51
N CYS A 9 20.68 2.90 4.26
CA CYS A 9 22.04 2.51 4.63
C CYS A 9 22.71 1.75 3.48
N GLY A 10 23.50 2.44 2.66
CA GLY A 10 24.40 1.85 1.67
C GLY A 10 25.84 1.98 2.13
N LYS A 11 26.65 0.92 1.95
CA LYS A 11 28.09 0.95 2.22
C LYS A 11 28.79 1.95 1.26
N HIS A 12 29.50 2.93 1.84
CA HIS A 12 30.38 3.92 1.21
C HIS A 12 29.70 5.16 0.58
N GLY A 13 29.74 6.26 1.30
CA GLY A 13 29.46 7.61 0.87
C GLY A 13 28.53 8.34 1.84
N ILE A 14 28.77 9.60 2.09
CA ILE A 14 27.87 10.48 2.83
C ILE A 14 26.60 10.61 1.97
N ILE A 15 25.55 9.86 2.30
CA ILE A 15 24.23 10.07 1.70
C ILE A 15 23.64 11.25 2.45
N VAL A 16 23.63 12.42 1.82
CA VAL A 16 22.74 13.52 2.22
C VAL A 16 21.33 12.98 2.03
N GLY A 17 20.60 12.75 3.13
CA GLY A 17 19.27 12.18 3.08
C GLY A 17 18.34 13.11 2.29
N MET A 18 17.79 12.63 1.18
CA MET A 18 16.75 13.31 0.42
C MET A 18 15.43 13.14 1.14
N ILE A 19 14.70 14.21 1.36
CA ILE A 19 13.34 14.20 1.92
C ILE A 19 12.36 14.24 0.74
N LEU A 20 11.43 13.30 0.71
CA LEU A 20 10.36 13.23 -0.30
C LEU A 20 9.00 13.27 0.41
N HIS A 21 8.03 13.92 -0.22
CA HIS A 21 6.64 13.93 0.21
C HIS A 21 5.89 12.78 -0.48
N LEU A 22 5.65 11.67 0.23
CA LEU A 22 4.94 10.53 -0.32
C LEU A 22 3.43 10.68 -0.12
N HIS A 23 2.69 10.87 -1.21
CA HIS A 23 1.23 10.86 -1.23
C HIS A 23 0.74 9.43 -1.42
N LEU A 24 0.47 8.75 -0.31
CA LEU A 24 0.02 7.37 -0.28
C LEU A 24 -1.49 7.32 -0.46
N VAL A 25 -1.96 6.70 -1.53
CA VAL A 25 -3.38 6.58 -1.86
C VAL A 25 -3.77 5.11 -1.93
N ARG A 26 -4.82 4.71 -1.19
CA ARG A 26 -5.40 3.39 -1.36
C ARG A 26 -6.21 3.35 -2.65
N HIS A 27 -6.05 2.29 -3.45
CA HIS A 27 -6.89 2.06 -4.64
C HIS A 27 -8.38 2.11 -4.30
N GLY A 28 -9.24 2.45 -5.28
CA GLY A 28 -10.69 2.45 -5.13
C GLY A 28 -11.28 1.07 -4.81
N GLN A 29 -12.52 1.04 -4.30
CA GLN A 29 -13.21 -0.20 -3.95
C GLN A 29 -13.31 -1.14 -5.16
N THR A 30 -12.98 -2.43 -4.94
CA THR A 30 -13.16 -3.50 -5.94
C THR A 30 -14.37 -4.38 -5.60
N THR A 31 -14.78 -5.23 -6.55
CA THR A 31 -15.82 -6.23 -6.30
C THR A 31 -15.44 -7.19 -5.17
N PHE A 32 -14.14 -7.53 -5.02
CA PHE A 32 -13.67 -8.37 -3.90
C PHE A 32 -13.79 -7.65 -2.56
N ASN A 33 -13.48 -6.35 -2.49
CA ASN A 33 -13.71 -5.58 -1.27
C ASN A 33 -15.21 -5.57 -0.90
N ARG A 34 -16.09 -5.36 -1.91
CA ARG A 34 -17.55 -5.39 -1.71
C ARG A 34 -18.05 -6.75 -1.20
N TYR A 35 -17.43 -7.85 -1.63
CA TYR A 35 -17.84 -9.21 -1.26
C TYR A 35 -17.08 -9.78 -0.07
N ASN A 36 -16.33 -8.95 0.67
CA ASN A 36 -15.52 -9.36 1.81
C ASN A 36 -14.52 -10.48 1.47
N ARG A 37 -13.84 -10.37 0.32
CA ARG A 37 -12.85 -11.34 -0.13
C ARG A 37 -11.44 -10.79 -0.01
N LEU A 38 -10.47 -11.64 0.35
CA LEU A 38 -9.06 -11.30 0.33
C LEU A 38 -8.60 -10.97 -1.09
N GLN A 39 -7.85 -9.89 -1.22
CA GLN A 39 -7.33 -9.43 -2.49
C GLN A 39 -5.93 -8.86 -2.33
N GLY A 40 -4.95 -9.67 -2.57
CA GLY A 40 -3.55 -9.29 -2.61
C GLY A 40 -3.04 -9.20 -4.05
N TRP A 41 -2.55 -10.32 -4.58
CA TRP A 41 -1.97 -10.38 -5.91
C TRP A 41 -2.98 -10.65 -7.02
N CYS A 42 -4.13 -11.19 -6.70
CA CYS A 42 -5.21 -11.36 -7.68
C CYS A 42 -5.86 -10.04 -8.10
N ASN A 43 -6.48 -10.03 -9.28
CA ASN A 43 -7.21 -8.88 -9.81
C ASN A 43 -8.72 -9.06 -9.67
N ALA A 44 -9.40 -7.96 -9.31
CA ALA A 44 -10.85 -7.81 -9.42
C ALA A 44 -11.15 -6.38 -9.89
N PRO A 45 -12.20 -6.16 -10.68
CA PRO A 45 -12.52 -4.85 -11.22
C PRO A 45 -12.91 -3.87 -10.12
N LEU A 46 -12.64 -2.59 -10.35
CA LEU A 46 -13.20 -1.51 -9.54
C LEU A 46 -14.73 -1.50 -9.69
N THR A 47 -15.43 -1.22 -8.60
CA THR A 47 -16.86 -0.92 -8.62
C THR A 47 -17.09 0.52 -9.08
N GLU A 48 -18.34 0.90 -9.39
CA GLU A 48 -18.69 2.31 -9.62
C GLU A 48 -18.31 3.19 -8.43
N ALA A 49 -18.56 2.70 -7.20
CA ALA A 49 -18.11 3.40 -5.99
C ALA A 49 -16.59 3.54 -5.95
N GLY A 50 -15.84 2.50 -6.36
CA GLY A 50 -14.37 2.55 -6.41
C GLY A 50 -13.84 3.51 -7.47
N LEU A 51 -14.53 3.68 -8.59
CA LEU A 51 -14.20 4.71 -9.57
C LEU A 51 -14.44 6.11 -8.99
N ALA A 52 -15.57 6.31 -8.30
CA ALA A 52 -15.88 7.56 -7.61
C ALA A 52 -14.89 7.85 -6.46
N ASP A 53 -14.38 6.83 -5.77
CA ASP A 53 -13.33 7.00 -4.76
C ASP A 53 -12.02 7.51 -5.39
N ALA A 54 -11.65 6.97 -6.57
CA ALA A 54 -10.48 7.44 -7.31
C ALA A 54 -10.65 8.89 -7.80
N ASP A 55 -11.86 9.26 -8.25
CA ASP A 55 -12.17 10.64 -8.66
C ASP A 55 -12.10 11.61 -7.48
N LYS A 56 -12.57 11.23 -6.29
CA LYS A 56 -12.41 12.04 -5.06
C LYS A 56 -10.94 12.25 -4.68
N ALA A 57 -10.12 11.21 -4.79
CA ALA A 57 -8.69 11.32 -4.56
C ALA A 57 -8.04 12.25 -5.60
N ALA A 58 -8.44 12.14 -6.87
CA ALA A 58 -7.97 13.00 -7.94
C ALA A 58 -8.28 14.48 -7.66
N GLU A 59 -9.52 14.81 -7.23
CA GLU A 59 -9.90 16.19 -6.88
C GLU A 59 -9.08 16.75 -5.71
N LYS A 60 -8.75 15.93 -4.71
CA LYS A 60 -7.92 16.38 -3.58
C LYS A 60 -6.48 16.68 -4.00
N LEU A 61 -5.96 15.91 -4.94
CA LEU A 61 -4.56 15.92 -5.34
C LEU A 61 -4.31 16.72 -6.62
N LYS A 62 -5.33 17.31 -7.24
CA LYS A 62 -5.25 17.92 -8.56
C LYS A 62 -4.21 19.04 -8.71
N TYR A 63 -3.88 19.73 -7.62
CA TYR A 63 -2.90 20.83 -7.65
C TYR A 63 -1.52 20.43 -7.13
N VAL A 64 -1.33 19.17 -6.70
CA VAL A 64 -0.01 18.66 -6.29
C VAL A 64 0.83 18.42 -7.55
N ARG A 65 2.06 18.91 -7.56
CA ARG A 65 3.00 18.73 -8.69
C ARG A 65 3.85 17.49 -8.47
N PHE A 66 3.36 16.36 -8.94
CA PHE A 66 4.09 15.12 -8.79
C PHE A 66 5.33 15.05 -9.68
N ALA A 67 6.51 14.87 -9.06
CA ALA A 67 7.76 14.61 -9.77
C ALA A 67 7.85 13.16 -10.27
N ALA A 68 7.22 12.21 -9.57
CA ALA A 68 7.14 10.81 -9.96
C ALA A 68 5.83 10.17 -9.50
N ALA A 69 5.44 9.07 -10.14
CA ALA A 69 4.25 8.30 -9.79
C ALA A 69 4.54 6.80 -9.83
N TYR A 70 4.10 6.09 -8.79
CA TYR A 70 4.30 4.65 -8.63
C TYR A 70 3.00 3.95 -8.27
N CYS A 71 2.82 2.72 -8.75
CA CYS A 71 1.72 1.88 -8.33
C CYS A 71 2.09 0.40 -8.45
N SER A 72 1.29 -0.49 -7.83
CA SER A 72 1.40 -1.90 -8.17
C SER A 72 0.94 -2.17 -9.61
N ASP A 73 1.39 -3.27 -10.16
CA ASP A 73 1.00 -3.75 -11.49
C ASP A 73 -0.41 -4.37 -11.52
N THR A 74 -1.18 -4.23 -10.44
CA THR A 74 -2.59 -4.64 -10.40
C THR A 74 -3.49 -3.60 -11.08
N SER A 75 -4.54 -4.07 -11.80
CA SER A 75 -5.43 -3.20 -12.56
C SER A 75 -6.11 -2.13 -11.70
N ARG A 76 -6.51 -2.47 -10.46
CA ARG A 76 -7.14 -1.51 -9.53
C ARG A 76 -6.24 -0.33 -9.18
N ALA A 77 -4.94 -0.60 -8.98
CA ALA A 77 -3.98 0.46 -8.66
C ALA A 77 -3.66 1.32 -9.89
N GLN A 78 -3.45 0.69 -11.05
CA GLN A 78 -3.19 1.40 -12.31
C GLN A 78 -4.34 2.31 -12.72
N ILE A 79 -5.61 1.83 -12.62
CA ILE A 79 -6.79 2.64 -12.95
C ILE A 79 -6.92 3.82 -11.97
N THR A 80 -6.71 3.59 -10.68
CA THR A 80 -6.74 4.67 -9.68
C THR A 80 -5.66 5.72 -9.95
N ALA A 81 -4.41 5.28 -10.21
CA ALA A 81 -3.31 6.17 -10.57
C ALA A 81 -3.62 7.02 -11.81
N LYS A 82 -4.11 6.35 -12.87
CA LYS A 82 -4.44 7.02 -14.11
C LYS A 82 -5.46 8.14 -13.90
N ARG A 83 -6.56 7.88 -13.17
CA ARG A 83 -7.58 8.90 -12.90
C ARG A 83 -7.02 10.10 -12.14
N ILE A 84 -6.18 9.89 -11.16
CA ILE A 84 -5.52 10.97 -10.41
C ILE A 84 -4.63 11.80 -11.35
N LEU A 85 -3.81 11.13 -12.16
CA LEU A 85 -2.89 11.81 -13.07
C LEU A 85 -3.62 12.51 -14.23
N ASP A 86 -4.75 11.98 -14.71
CA ASP A 86 -5.56 12.61 -15.75
C ASP A 86 -6.08 14.00 -15.25
N VAL A 87 -6.71 14.04 -14.08
CA VAL A 87 -7.21 15.29 -13.48
C VAL A 87 -6.06 16.26 -13.13
N ASN A 88 -4.93 15.73 -12.67
CA ASN A 88 -3.75 16.53 -12.36
C ASN A 88 -3.17 17.22 -13.62
N GLU A 89 -3.16 16.51 -14.76
CA GLU A 89 -2.72 17.04 -16.05
C GLU A 89 -3.71 18.08 -16.61
N GLU A 90 -5.03 17.86 -16.45
CA GLU A 90 -6.08 18.81 -16.90
C GLU A 90 -5.95 20.21 -16.29
N VAL A 91 -5.40 20.33 -15.07
CA VAL A 91 -5.15 21.63 -14.43
C VAL A 91 -3.78 22.24 -14.79
N GLY A 92 -3.05 21.61 -15.74
CA GLY A 92 -1.80 22.11 -16.31
C GLY A 92 -0.51 21.64 -15.63
N ASN A 93 -0.58 20.63 -14.76
CA ASN A 93 0.63 20.03 -14.23
C ASN A 93 1.30 19.09 -15.26
N ALA A 94 2.61 18.97 -15.21
CA ALA A 94 3.34 17.99 -16.00
C ALA A 94 2.97 16.57 -15.52
N ARG A 95 2.68 15.67 -16.47
CA ARG A 95 2.36 14.29 -16.15
C ARG A 95 3.63 13.47 -15.95
N PRO A 96 3.90 12.93 -14.75
CA PRO A 96 5.03 12.03 -14.55
C PRO A 96 4.79 10.66 -15.24
N VAL A 97 5.87 9.97 -15.56
CA VAL A 97 5.78 8.57 -15.99
C VAL A 97 5.27 7.72 -14.83
N LEU A 98 4.20 6.96 -15.05
CA LEU A 98 3.69 6.02 -14.07
C LEU A 98 4.54 4.73 -14.10
N VAL A 99 5.28 4.48 -13.04
CA VAL A 99 6.03 3.23 -12.84
C VAL A 99 5.13 2.21 -12.16
N SER A 100 4.90 1.09 -12.84
CA SER A 100 4.05 -0.01 -12.36
C SER A 100 4.92 -1.23 -12.06
N ASP A 101 4.98 -1.65 -10.79
CA ASP A 101 5.89 -2.71 -10.37
C ASP A 101 5.31 -3.59 -9.25
N MET A 102 5.72 -4.87 -9.22
CA MET A 102 5.25 -5.84 -8.24
C MET A 102 5.63 -5.51 -6.79
N HIS A 103 6.71 -4.76 -6.57
CA HIS A 103 7.13 -4.36 -5.22
C HIS A 103 6.07 -3.49 -4.52
N PHE A 104 5.20 -2.81 -5.27
CA PHE A 104 4.09 -1.99 -4.74
C PHE A 104 2.80 -2.77 -4.50
N ARG A 105 2.75 -4.10 -4.76
CA ARG A 105 1.56 -4.93 -4.50
C ARG A 105 1.19 -4.98 -3.01
N GLU A 106 -0.06 -5.36 -2.75
CA GLU A 106 -0.53 -5.80 -1.45
C GLU A 106 0.20 -7.07 -1.02
N GLN A 107 0.08 -7.46 0.24
CA GLN A 107 0.48 -8.77 0.73
C GLN A 107 -0.05 -9.87 -0.21
N CYS A 108 0.78 -10.85 -0.52
CA CYS A 108 0.34 -12.09 -1.16
C CYS A 108 -0.42 -12.95 -0.16
N TYR A 109 -1.64 -13.34 -0.48
CA TYR A 109 -2.46 -14.21 0.36
C TYR A 109 -2.39 -15.69 -0.05
N GLY A 110 -1.58 -16.04 -1.08
CA GLY A 110 -1.39 -17.41 -1.53
C GLY A 110 -2.70 -18.13 -1.85
N TYR A 111 -2.90 -19.30 -1.27
CA TYR A 111 -4.13 -20.10 -1.43
C TYR A 111 -5.42 -19.34 -1.06
N PHE A 112 -5.32 -18.34 -0.20
CA PHE A 112 -6.48 -17.57 0.27
C PHE A 112 -6.86 -16.41 -0.65
N GLU A 113 -6.16 -16.17 -1.75
CA GLU A 113 -6.54 -15.16 -2.74
C GLU A 113 -7.97 -15.37 -3.24
N GLY A 114 -8.83 -14.36 -3.11
CA GLY A 114 -10.24 -14.44 -3.49
C GLY A 114 -11.16 -15.21 -2.54
N GLN A 115 -10.64 -15.78 -1.48
CA GLN A 115 -11.44 -16.46 -0.45
C GLN A 115 -12.19 -15.46 0.42
N ASP A 116 -13.24 -15.92 1.10
CA ASP A 116 -13.92 -15.12 2.12
C ASP A 116 -12.93 -14.74 3.23
N MET A 117 -12.88 -13.43 3.53
CA MET A 117 -11.90 -12.87 4.47
C MET A 117 -12.09 -13.44 5.87
N SER A 118 -13.34 -13.63 6.32
CA SER A 118 -13.61 -14.14 7.68
C SER A 118 -13.16 -15.59 7.82
N LEU A 119 -13.42 -16.41 6.80
CA LEU A 119 -12.99 -17.82 6.80
C LEU A 119 -11.46 -17.94 6.75
N ALA A 120 -10.80 -17.13 5.93
CA ALA A 120 -9.34 -17.14 5.83
C ALA A 120 -8.67 -16.77 7.17
N TRP A 121 -9.16 -15.72 7.84
CA TRP A 121 -8.60 -15.31 9.13
C TRP A 121 -8.95 -16.27 10.27
N THR A 122 -10.11 -16.95 10.20
CA THR A 122 -10.42 -18.03 11.13
C THR A 122 -9.50 -19.24 10.93
N ALA A 123 -9.19 -19.59 9.68
CA ALA A 123 -8.26 -20.67 9.38
C ALA A 123 -6.83 -20.34 9.85
N ALA A 124 -6.37 -19.11 9.63
CA ALA A 124 -5.05 -18.66 10.07
C ALA A 124 -4.93 -18.53 11.60
N GLY A 125 -5.93 -17.95 12.26
CA GLY A 125 -5.90 -17.68 13.69
C GLY A 125 -6.27 -18.87 14.58
N GLY A 126 -7.14 -19.75 14.10
CA GLY A 126 -7.70 -20.86 14.89
C GLY A 126 -6.65 -21.75 15.58
N PRO A 127 -5.60 -22.24 14.89
CA PRO A 127 -4.53 -23.02 15.51
C PRO A 127 -3.81 -22.29 16.64
N HIS A 128 -3.80 -20.97 16.62
CA HIS A 128 -3.16 -20.10 17.61
C HIS A 128 -4.15 -19.55 18.66
N GLY A 129 -5.39 -20.01 18.67
CA GLY A 129 -6.42 -19.56 19.61
C GLY A 129 -6.92 -18.14 19.36
N ALA A 130 -6.77 -17.62 18.14
CA ALA A 130 -7.31 -16.35 17.71
C ALA A 130 -8.55 -16.56 16.80
N LYS A 131 -9.58 -15.72 16.96
CA LYS A 131 -10.87 -15.88 16.30
C LYS A 131 -10.91 -15.29 14.89
N ASP A 132 -10.23 -14.19 14.72
CA ASP A 132 -10.25 -13.35 13.52
C ASP A 132 -8.96 -12.51 13.40
N TYR A 133 -8.89 -11.69 12.36
CA TYR A 133 -7.77 -10.78 12.12
C TYR A 133 -7.45 -9.87 13.30
N ASN A 134 -8.47 -9.27 13.90
CA ASN A 134 -8.27 -8.29 14.99
C ASN A 134 -7.76 -9.00 16.24
N ASP A 135 -8.25 -10.20 16.52
CA ASP A 135 -7.79 -11.03 17.65
C ASP A 135 -6.33 -11.50 17.45
N ILE A 136 -5.92 -11.82 16.19
CA ILE A 136 -4.52 -12.09 15.87
C ILE A 136 -3.66 -10.84 16.15
N VAL A 137 -4.07 -9.69 15.63
CA VAL A 137 -3.31 -8.43 15.83
C VAL A 137 -3.21 -8.07 17.31
N ALA A 138 -4.30 -8.19 18.06
CA ALA A 138 -4.32 -7.85 19.49
C ALA A 138 -3.44 -8.76 20.34
N LYS A 139 -3.37 -10.06 20.02
CA LYS A 139 -2.61 -11.04 20.81
C LYS A 139 -1.15 -11.18 20.37
N TYR A 140 -0.89 -11.08 19.08
CA TYR A 140 0.39 -11.47 18.48
C TYR A 140 1.04 -10.38 17.62
N GLY A 141 0.34 -9.26 17.39
CA GLY A 141 0.81 -8.17 16.55
C GLY A 141 0.51 -8.37 15.05
N LEU A 142 0.76 -7.31 14.29
CA LEU A 142 0.43 -7.28 12.86
C LEU A 142 1.26 -8.28 12.02
N ALA A 143 2.53 -8.50 12.36
CA ALA A 143 3.42 -9.45 11.69
C ALA A 143 2.84 -10.88 11.70
N ALA A 144 2.28 -11.30 12.83
CA ALA A 144 1.70 -12.62 13.00
C ALA A 144 0.54 -12.91 12.03
N THR A 145 -0.16 -11.89 11.56
CA THR A 145 -1.23 -12.09 10.56
C THR A 145 -0.69 -12.71 9.27
N ARG A 146 0.51 -12.31 8.84
CA ARG A 146 1.18 -12.84 7.64
C ARG A 146 1.72 -14.23 7.88
N ASP A 147 2.44 -14.40 8.99
CA ASP A 147 3.08 -15.68 9.31
C ASP A 147 2.05 -16.80 9.53
N PHE A 148 0.96 -16.52 10.26
CA PHE A 148 -0.12 -17.48 10.48
C PHE A 148 -0.89 -17.81 9.20
N LEU A 149 -1.07 -16.83 8.31
CA LEU A 149 -1.73 -17.09 7.03
C LEU A 149 -0.85 -17.97 6.13
N LYS A 150 0.46 -17.71 6.08
CA LYS A 150 1.43 -18.56 5.37
C LYS A 150 1.47 -19.98 5.96
N GLU A 151 1.43 -20.12 7.28
CA GLU A 151 1.38 -21.42 7.95
C GLU A 151 0.10 -22.20 7.60
N ALA A 152 -1.04 -21.50 7.53
CA ALA A 152 -2.33 -22.08 7.17
C ALA A 152 -2.49 -22.37 5.67
N ASP A 153 -1.65 -21.78 4.82
CA ASP A 153 -1.63 -22.02 3.38
C ASP A 153 -0.99 -23.39 3.08
N PRO A 154 -1.73 -24.35 2.52
CA PRO A 154 -1.22 -25.71 2.27
C PRO A 154 -0.09 -25.76 1.23
N PHE A 155 0.08 -24.69 0.43
CA PHE A 155 1.12 -24.55 -0.58
C PHE A 155 2.26 -23.62 -0.13
N HIS A 156 2.08 -22.90 0.97
CA HIS A 156 3.01 -21.90 1.49
C HIS A 156 3.34 -20.76 0.49
N ASP A 157 2.41 -20.46 -0.42
CA ASP A 157 2.53 -19.39 -1.43
C ASP A 157 2.25 -17.98 -0.86
N ALA A 158 1.56 -17.90 0.30
CA ALA A 158 1.36 -16.64 0.99
C ALA A 158 2.69 -16.04 1.49
N GLU A 159 2.80 -14.72 1.51
CA GLU A 159 4.00 -14.06 2.07
C GLU A 159 4.02 -14.16 3.61
N SER A 160 5.15 -14.55 4.17
CA SER A 160 5.50 -14.29 5.57
C SER A 160 5.77 -12.79 5.78
N ASP A 161 5.84 -12.35 7.05
CA ASP A 161 6.19 -10.96 7.37
C ASP A 161 7.57 -10.58 6.83
N ALA A 162 8.55 -11.48 6.91
CA ALA A 162 9.90 -11.26 6.41
C ALA A 162 9.93 -11.08 4.88
N GLU A 163 9.26 -11.95 4.13
CA GLU A 163 9.18 -11.88 2.66
C GLU A 163 8.46 -10.61 2.20
N TYR A 164 7.35 -10.28 2.86
CA TYR A 164 6.61 -9.06 2.62
C TYR A 164 7.49 -7.81 2.76
N TRP A 165 8.25 -7.68 3.85
CA TRP A 165 9.11 -6.52 4.07
C TRP A 165 10.30 -6.46 3.13
N VAL A 166 10.87 -7.60 2.70
CA VAL A 166 11.90 -7.62 1.64
C VAL A 166 11.35 -7.01 0.35
N ARG A 167 10.14 -7.39 -0.05
CA ARG A 167 9.49 -6.84 -1.25
C ARG A 167 9.15 -5.36 -1.09
N VAL A 168 8.55 -4.95 0.03
CA VAL A 168 8.20 -3.54 0.29
C VAL A 168 9.45 -2.64 0.34
N HIS A 169 10.56 -3.13 0.90
CA HIS A 169 11.83 -2.39 0.83
C HIS A 169 12.34 -2.24 -0.61
N GLY A 170 12.05 -3.20 -1.49
CA GLY A 170 12.31 -3.08 -2.92
C GLY A 170 11.57 -1.89 -3.54
N ALA A 171 10.30 -1.64 -3.15
CA ALA A 171 9.54 -0.48 -3.60
C ALA A 171 10.21 0.85 -3.20
N PHE A 172 10.63 0.97 -1.94
CA PHE A 172 11.37 2.17 -1.50
C PHE A 172 12.72 2.34 -2.20
N SER A 173 13.41 1.23 -2.48
CA SER A 173 14.65 1.25 -3.23
C SER A 173 14.44 1.75 -4.66
N LEU A 174 13.35 1.37 -5.33
CA LEU A 174 12.98 1.88 -6.64
C LEU A 174 12.74 3.39 -6.63
N ILE A 175 12.02 3.91 -5.63
CA ILE A 175 11.80 5.35 -5.46
C ILE A 175 13.13 6.06 -5.20
N ALA A 176 13.93 5.58 -4.25
CA ALA A 176 15.20 6.21 -3.86
C ALA A 176 16.26 6.18 -4.96
N SER A 177 16.19 5.23 -5.90
CA SER A 177 17.11 5.12 -7.04
C SER A 177 16.70 5.95 -8.25
N ASN A 178 15.58 6.66 -8.22
CA ASN A 178 15.13 7.51 -9.31
C ASN A 178 16.02 8.76 -9.39
N PRO A 179 16.82 8.93 -10.47
CA PRO A 179 17.80 10.03 -10.57
C PRO A 179 17.15 11.40 -10.82
N ASP A 180 15.87 11.44 -11.19
CA ASP A 180 15.13 12.66 -11.49
C ASP A 180 14.54 13.31 -10.24
N LEU A 181 14.43 12.56 -9.11
CA LEU A 181 13.89 13.07 -7.85
C LEU A 181 14.88 13.97 -7.12
N LYS A 182 14.33 15.02 -6.50
CA LYS A 182 15.06 16.03 -5.74
C LYS A 182 14.46 16.16 -4.34
N ASP A 183 15.24 16.76 -3.45
CA ASP A 183 14.80 17.11 -2.11
C ASP A 183 13.55 17.99 -2.14
N GLY A 184 12.51 17.60 -1.38
CA GLY A 184 11.22 18.27 -1.33
C GLY A 184 10.23 17.88 -2.42
N ASP A 185 10.56 16.92 -3.31
CA ASP A 185 9.65 16.49 -4.37
C ASP A 185 8.44 15.70 -3.86
N ASP A 186 7.29 15.94 -4.49
CA ASP A 186 6.05 15.21 -4.28
C ASP A 186 6.01 13.95 -5.15
N VAL A 187 5.74 12.79 -4.54
CA VAL A 187 5.67 11.48 -5.20
C VAL A 187 4.32 10.84 -4.94
N LEU A 188 3.60 10.49 -6.00
CA LEU A 188 2.35 9.73 -5.90
C LEU A 188 2.65 8.23 -5.78
N GLN A 189 2.06 7.57 -4.78
CA GLN A 189 2.09 6.10 -4.68
C GLN A 189 0.70 5.54 -4.45
N ILE A 190 0.20 4.74 -5.41
CA ILE A 190 -1.04 4.00 -5.20
C ILE A 190 -0.72 2.68 -4.52
N SER A 191 -1.32 2.48 -3.36
CA SER A 191 -1.06 1.38 -2.44
C SER A 191 -2.36 0.65 -2.06
N HIS A 192 -2.29 -0.21 -1.05
CA HIS A 192 -3.32 -1.16 -0.67
C HIS A 192 -3.58 -1.11 0.84
N GLY A 193 -4.69 -1.74 1.28
CA GLY A 193 -5.19 -1.60 2.64
C GLY A 193 -4.23 -2.06 3.72
N ASN A 194 -3.73 -3.30 3.65
CA ASN A 194 -2.81 -3.82 4.66
C ASN A 194 -1.39 -3.26 4.50
N THR A 195 -0.99 -2.93 3.26
CA THR A 195 0.30 -2.27 3.01
C THR A 195 0.33 -0.89 3.67
N LEU A 196 -0.70 -0.05 3.47
CA LEU A 196 -0.80 1.25 4.15
C LEU A 196 -0.82 1.09 5.68
N LEU A 197 -1.65 0.18 6.19
CA LEU A 197 -1.70 -0.11 7.63
C LEU A 197 -0.32 -0.50 8.17
N SER A 198 0.41 -1.35 7.45
CA SER A 198 1.75 -1.79 7.85
C SER A 198 2.78 -0.66 7.83
N LEU A 199 2.72 0.21 6.83
CA LEU A 199 3.57 1.39 6.75
C LEU A 199 3.28 2.36 7.91
N MET A 200 2.00 2.61 8.19
CA MET A 200 1.59 3.45 9.33
C MET A 200 2.08 2.86 10.65
N HIS A 201 1.89 1.56 10.90
CA HIS A 201 2.38 0.91 12.12
C HIS A 201 3.90 0.97 12.29
N ARG A 202 4.65 0.97 11.20
CA ARG A 202 6.11 0.94 11.24
C ARG A 202 6.75 2.33 11.29
N PHE A 203 6.13 3.33 10.66
CA PHE A 203 6.75 4.61 10.39
C PHE A 203 5.98 5.83 10.88
N ALA A 204 4.72 5.68 11.31
CA ALA A 204 3.96 6.80 11.84
C ALA A 204 4.63 7.35 13.12
N PRO A 205 4.59 8.67 13.32
CA PRO A 205 5.10 9.28 14.54
C PRO A 205 4.33 8.79 15.77
N GLU A 206 4.99 8.87 16.93
CA GLU A 206 4.38 8.52 18.22
C GLU A 206 3.10 9.34 18.44
N GLY A 207 2.01 8.66 18.83
CA GLY A 207 0.70 9.28 19.06
C GLY A 207 -0.21 9.34 17.82
N TYR A 208 0.22 8.82 16.68
CA TYR A 208 -0.63 8.70 15.51
C TYR A 208 -1.74 7.66 15.75
N ASP A 209 -2.99 8.00 15.39
CA ASP A 209 -4.12 7.09 15.56
C ASP A 209 -4.11 5.98 14.51
N LEU A 210 -3.79 4.77 14.95
CA LEU A 210 -3.72 3.56 14.12
C LEU A 210 -5.01 2.73 14.20
N SER A 211 -6.05 3.22 14.86
CA SER A 211 -7.30 2.46 15.11
C SER A 211 -8.13 2.22 13.84
N GLU A 212 -7.99 3.08 12.83
CA GLU A 212 -8.75 2.97 11.60
C GLU A 212 -7.88 2.55 10.42
N ARG A 213 -8.36 1.56 9.64
CA ARG A 213 -7.75 1.25 8.34
C ARG A 213 -8.04 2.38 7.36
N PRO A 214 -7.08 2.77 6.52
CA PRO A 214 -7.34 3.72 5.44
C PRO A 214 -8.51 3.25 4.56
N ALA A 215 -9.55 4.07 4.45
CA ALA A 215 -10.69 3.78 3.57
C ALA A 215 -10.25 3.79 2.10
N ASN A 216 -11.01 3.12 1.23
CA ASN A 216 -10.75 3.16 -0.21
C ASN A 216 -10.81 4.62 -0.71
N GLY A 217 -9.87 5.02 -1.57
CA GLY A 217 -9.76 6.39 -2.07
C GLY A 217 -9.34 7.44 -1.03
N ARG A 218 -9.02 7.05 0.21
CA ARG A 218 -8.42 7.96 1.20
C ARG A 218 -6.96 8.18 0.83
N SER A 219 -6.55 9.44 0.73
CA SER A 219 -5.17 9.85 0.62
C SER A 219 -4.63 10.21 2.01
N GLU A 220 -3.51 9.64 2.38
CA GLU A 220 -2.72 10.01 3.55
C GLU A 220 -1.47 10.72 3.03
N GLU A 221 -1.20 11.92 3.54
CA GLU A 221 0.06 12.63 3.31
C GLU A 221 1.02 12.29 4.43
N HIS A 222 2.12 11.65 4.09
CA HIS A 222 3.21 11.36 5.03
C HIS A 222 4.47 12.04 4.54
N THR A 223 4.97 12.96 5.35
CA THR A 223 6.24 13.65 5.18
C THR A 223 7.34 12.94 5.95
#